data_8730739913770456deb7e46c9d6079d0
#
_entry.id   8730739913770456deb7e46c9d6079d0
#
_cell.length_a   1.000
_cell.length_b   1.000
_cell.length_c   1.000
_cell.angle_alpha   90.00
_cell.angle_beta   90.00
_cell.angle_gamma   90.00
#
_symmetry.space_group_name_H-M   'P 1'
#
loop_
_entity.id
_entity.type
_entity.pdbx_description
1 polymer ?
#
loop_
_entity_poly.entity_id
_entity_poly.type
_entity_poly.pdbx_seq_one_letter_code
_entity_poly.pdbx_strand_id
1 'polypeptide(L)'
;MPSLDDLKKRIVSVKSTQKITKAMKMVAAAKLKRAQDSAEKGRPYSEKMNKIILNLSENISDKENAPKLLTGTGSEKVHLCIILTSDRGLCGGFNSNIIKKAKSFFEKITKEGKTLKIITVGSKGYDQLKRLYKDKIIEKISFKESKNTNYFDAEKVGNMIIELFLKNEFDVCTIFYNKFKNVITQIPQEQQIIPLKSSEPDNSSSESNYEFEPEEDEILSNLLPKNISTQIFKAMLENSASEQGSRMSAMDNATRNAGEMVDKLTIEYNRSCLLYTSD
;
A
#
# COMPACT_ATOMS: atom_id res chain seq x y z
N MET A 1 23.90 -23.73 -33.34
CA MET A 1 22.84 -22.74 -33.66
C MET A 1 21.49 -23.36 -33.28
N PRO A 2 20.51 -22.61 -32.77
CA PRO A 2 19.20 -23.17 -32.55
C PRO A 2 18.58 -23.61 -33.89
N SER A 3 17.82 -24.73 -33.88
CA SER A 3 17.19 -25.20 -35.10
C SER A 3 16.08 -24.23 -35.57
N LEU A 4 15.76 -24.25 -36.87
CA LEU A 4 14.69 -23.44 -37.44
C LEU A 4 13.35 -23.67 -36.71
N ASP A 5 13.10 -24.92 -36.30
CA ASP A 5 11.88 -25.31 -35.59
C ASP A 5 11.84 -24.73 -34.16
N ASP A 6 12.99 -24.67 -33.47
CA ASP A 6 13.11 -24.01 -32.14
C ASP A 6 12.88 -22.52 -32.23
N LEU A 7 13.43 -21.85 -33.23
CA LEU A 7 13.21 -20.41 -33.46
C LEU A 7 11.71 -20.12 -33.72
N LYS A 8 11.08 -20.94 -34.55
CA LYS A 8 9.64 -20.82 -34.85
C LYS A 8 8.78 -21.01 -33.59
N LYS A 9 9.07 -22.03 -32.76
CA LYS A 9 8.39 -22.27 -31.49
C LYS A 9 8.59 -21.09 -30.53
N ARG A 10 9.79 -20.53 -30.41
CA ARG A 10 10.07 -19.35 -29.59
C ARG A 10 9.32 -18.11 -30.06
N ILE A 11 9.25 -17.84 -31.36
CA ILE A 11 8.48 -16.73 -31.92
C ILE A 11 6.99 -16.86 -31.53
N VAL A 12 6.42 -18.04 -31.67
CA VAL A 12 5.00 -18.30 -31.29
C VAL A 12 4.79 -18.08 -29.79
N SER A 13 5.68 -18.59 -28.94
CA SER A 13 5.60 -18.42 -27.49
C SER A 13 5.68 -16.95 -27.06
N VAL A 14 6.63 -16.18 -27.62
CA VAL A 14 6.78 -14.75 -27.30
C VAL A 14 5.60 -13.93 -27.82
N LYS A 15 5.06 -14.23 -29.01
CA LYS A 15 3.80 -13.63 -29.52
C LYS A 15 2.62 -13.89 -28.60
N SER A 16 2.52 -15.10 -28.03
CA SER A 16 1.49 -15.44 -27.04
C SER A 16 1.67 -14.61 -25.77
N THR A 17 2.89 -14.52 -25.24
CA THR A 17 3.23 -13.69 -24.08
C THR A 17 2.87 -12.22 -24.31
N GLN A 18 3.18 -11.68 -25.50
CA GLN A 18 2.81 -10.31 -25.89
C GLN A 18 1.29 -10.07 -25.84
N LYS A 19 0.51 -11.02 -26.34
CA LYS A 19 -0.97 -10.95 -26.28
C LYS A 19 -1.49 -10.95 -24.84
N ILE A 20 -0.90 -11.81 -23.99
CA ILE A 20 -1.27 -11.92 -22.57
C ILE A 20 -0.94 -10.62 -21.83
N THR A 21 0.28 -10.09 -21.99
CA THR A 21 0.69 -8.85 -21.30
C THR A 21 -0.12 -7.65 -21.77
N LYS A 22 -0.48 -7.58 -23.06
CA LYS A 22 -1.39 -6.56 -23.60
C LYS A 22 -2.78 -6.65 -22.97
N ALA A 23 -3.32 -7.84 -22.82
CA ALA A 23 -4.61 -8.04 -22.14
C ALA A 23 -4.53 -7.64 -20.66
N MET A 24 -3.44 -8.03 -19.96
CA MET A 24 -3.23 -7.65 -18.55
C MET A 24 -3.09 -6.15 -18.37
N LYS A 25 -2.43 -5.43 -19.30
CA LYS A 25 -2.38 -3.96 -19.32
C LYS A 25 -3.79 -3.37 -19.37
N MET A 26 -4.65 -3.85 -20.26
CA MET A 26 -6.03 -3.33 -20.39
C MET A 26 -6.88 -3.58 -19.13
N VAL A 27 -6.74 -4.77 -18.53
CA VAL A 27 -7.42 -5.08 -17.26
C VAL A 27 -6.92 -4.18 -16.13
N ALA A 28 -5.60 -3.96 -16.05
CA ALA A 28 -5.01 -3.07 -15.04
C ALA A 28 -5.49 -1.62 -15.22
N ALA A 29 -5.58 -1.12 -16.45
CA ALA A 29 -6.11 0.22 -16.77
C ALA A 29 -7.57 0.39 -16.32
N ALA A 30 -8.43 -0.60 -16.60
CA ALA A 30 -9.83 -0.57 -16.16
C ALA A 30 -9.97 -0.58 -14.63
N LYS A 31 -9.14 -1.37 -13.94
CA LYS A 31 -9.11 -1.42 -12.48
C LYS A 31 -8.52 -0.14 -11.88
N LEU A 32 -7.50 0.44 -12.50
CA LEU A 32 -6.91 1.70 -12.08
C LEU A 32 -7.95 2.81 -12.06
N LYS A 33 -8.72 2.97 -13.13
CA LYS A 33 -9.77 3.99 -13.20
C LYS A 33 -10.74 3.89 -12.02
N ARG A 34 -11.23 2.68 -11.74
CA ARG A 34 -12.14 2.44 -10.59
C ARG A 34 -11.48 2.73 -9.25
N ALA A 35 -10.22 2.32 -9.06
CA ALA A 35 -9.49 2.56 -7.83
C ALA A 35 -9.21 4.05 -7.62
N GLN A 36 -8.90 4.79 -8.70
CA GLN A 36 -8.71 6.23 -8.70
C GLN A 36 -9.99 6.96 -8.30
N ASP A 37 -11.12 6.66 -8.97
CA ASP A 37 -12.42 7.24 -8.65
C ASP A 37 -12.80 7.00 -7.18
N SER A 38 -12.49 5.81 -6.63
CA SER A 38 -12.75 5.47 -5.23
C SER A 38 -11.82 6.23 -4.27
N ALA A 39 -10.54 6.37 -4.61
CA ALA A 39 -9.58 7.11 -3.79
C ALA A 39 -9.90 8.62 -3.76
N GLU A 40 -10.23 9.21 -4.90
CA GLU A 40 -10.61 10.62 -5.00
C GLU A 40 -11.88 10.94 -4.20
N LYS A 41 -12.90 10.05 -4.25
CA LYS A 41 -14.12 10.19 -3.44
C LYS A 41 -13.88 10.02 -1.94
N GLY A 42 -12.92 9.19 -1.53
CA GLY A 42 -12.60 8.95 -0.13
C GLY A 42 -11.76 10.04 0.54
N ARG A 43 -10.96 10.80 -0.22
CA ARG A 43 -10.06 11.84 0.30
C ARG A 43 -10.78 12.91 1.12
N PRO A 44 -11.84 13.56 0.62
CA PRO A 44 -12.50 14.65 1.34
C PRO A 44 -13.03 14.23 2.71
N TYR A 45 -13.57 12.99 2.80
CA TYR A 45 -14.08 12.47 4.06
C TYR A 45 -12.95 12.27 5.08
N SER A 46 -11.85 11.65 4.69
CA SER A 46 -10.72 11.42 5.57
C SER A 46 -10.04 12.72 6.02
N GLU A 47 -9.96 13.73 5.14
CA GLU A 47 -9.39 15.04 5.45
C GLU A 47 -10.29 15.83 6.42
N LYS A 48 -11.60 15.83 6.21
CA LYS A 48 -12.55 16.46 7.14
C LYS A 48 -12.55 15.77 8.50
N MET A 49 -12.55 14.44 8.53
CA MET A 49 -12.46 13.67 9.77
C MET A 49 -11.21 14.02 10.56
N ASN A 50 -10.05 14.06 9.91
CA ASN A 50 -8.80 14.45 10.55
C ASN A 50 -8.85 15.89 11.10
N LYS A 51 -9.39 16.85 10.35
CA LYS A 51 -9.54 18.25 10.82
C LYS A 51 -10.42 18.33 12.05
N ILE A 52 -11.55 17.64 12.07
CA ILE A 52 -12.46 17.63 13.25
C ILE A 52 -11.74 17.07 14.47
N ILE A 53 -11.02 15.96 14.32
CA ILE A 53 -10.31 15.33 15.45
C ILE A 53 -9.16 16.22 15.94
N LEU A 54 -8.43 16.89 15.04
CA LEU A 54 -7.39 17.82 15.42
C LEU A 54 -7.96 19.01 16.21
N ASN A 55 -9.05 19.62 15.74
CA ASN A 55 -9.72 20.71 16.44
C ASN A 55 -10.22 20.26 17.83
N LEU A 56 -10.85 19.08 17.93
CA LEU A 56 -11.27 18.53 19.22
C LEU A 56 -10.07 18.26 20.14
N SER A 57 -8.95 17.77 19.59
CA SER A 57 -7.75 17.47 20.37
C SER A 57 -7.04 18.72 20.93
N GLU A 58 -7.17 19.87 20.25
CA GLU A 58 -6.63 21.14 20.70
C GLU A 58 -7.45 21.75 21.85
N ASN A 59 -8.76 21.46 21.89
CA ASN A 59 -9.68 21.98 22.89
C ASN A 59 -9.68 21.17 24.20
N ILE A 60 -9.07 19.98 24.22
CA ILE A 60 -8.99 19.16 25.44
C ILE A 60 -8.17 19.88 26.50
N SER A 61 -8.83 20.37 27.53
CA SER A 61 -8.21 21.07 28.66
C SER A 61 -7.41 20.11 29.55
N ASP A 62 -7.80 18.85 29.62
CA ASP A 62 -7.25 17.84 30.54
C ASP A 62 -6.55 16.72 29.76
N LYS A 63 -5.25 16.92 29.47
CA LYS A 63 -4.43 15.96 28.70
C LYS A 63 -4.22 14.63 29.44
N GLU A 64 -4.42 14.56 30.76
CA GLU A 64 -4.22 13.35 31.54
C GLU A 64 -5.39 12.37 31.36
N ASN A 65 -6.60 12.85 31.14
CA ASN A 65 -7.79 12.05 30.91
C ASN A 65 -8.11 11.81 29.41
N ALA A 66 -7.35 12.41 28.51
CA ALA A 66 -7.58 12.27 27.08
C ALA A 66 -7.43 10.80 26.59
N PRO A 67 -8.23 10.36 25.59
CA PRO A 67 -8.16 9.01 25.09
C PRO A 67 -6.74 8.57 24.68
N LYS A 68 -6.29 7.42 25.17
CA LYS A 68 -4.94 6.88 24.89
C LYS A 68 -4.63 6.70 23.41
N LEU A 69 -5.63 6.53 22.55
CA LEU A 69 -5.46 6.48 21.10
C LEU A 69 -4.95 7.81 20.51
N LEU A 70 -5.21 8.92 21.19
CA LEU A 70 -4.77 10.25 20.82
C LEU A 70 -3.39 10.57 21.41
N THR A 71 -3.24 10.37 22.75
CA THR A 71 -2.05 10.76 23.50
C THR A 71 -0.94 9.72 23.49
N GLY A 72 -1.28 8.46 23.20
CA GLY A 72 -0.36 7.32 23.30
C GLY A 72 -0.31 6.73 24.72
N THR A 73 0.62 5.80 24.91
CA THR A 73 0.89 5.14 26.21
C THR A 73 1.90 5.90 27.07
N GLY A 74 2.47 7.00 26.58
CA GLY A 74 3.60 7.69 27.21
C GLY A 74 4.94 6.96 27.02
N SER A 75 4.95 5.83 26.33
CA SER A 75 6.13 5.03 25.97
C SER A 75 6.25 4.93 24.44
N GLU A 76 7.47 4.78 23.93
CA GLU A 76 7.73 4.52 22.51
C GLU A 76 8.62 3.29 22.32
N LYS A 77 8.49 2.30 23.22
CA LYS A 77 9.38 1.13 23.22
C LYS A 77 8.98 0.09 22.18
N VAL A 78 7.68 -0.08 21.92
CA VAL A 78 7.16 -1.11 21.03
C VAL A 78 6.47 -0.48 19.82
N HIS A 79 7.00 -0.71 18.62
CA HIS A 79 6.47 -0.20 17.37
C HIS A 79 5.74 -1.29 16.59
N LEU A 80 4.48 -1.07 16.23
CA LEU A 80 3.71 -1.87 15.30
C LEU A 80 3.80 -1.25 13.90
N CYS A 81 4.27 -2.03 12.93
CA CYS A 81 4.38 -1.61 11.54
C CYS A 81 3.41 -2.40 10.66
N ILE A 82 2.50 -1.70 10.00
CA ILE A 82 1.53 -2.28 9.06
C ILE A 82 2.03 -2.02 7.65
N ILE A 83 2.20 -3.09 6.85
CA ILE A 83 2.75 -2.96 5.51
C ILE A 83 1.72 -3.40 4.49
N LEU A 84 1.25 -2.43 3.69
CA LEU A 84 0.33 -2.67 2.60
C LEU A 84 1.08 -3.04 1.32
N THR A 85 0.84 -4.25 0.83
CA THR A 85 1.41 -4.76 -0.42
C THR A 85 0.32 -5.39 -1.27
N SER A 86 0.66 -5.83 -2.47
CA SER A 86 -0.26 -6.60 -3.30
C SER A 86 -0.32 -8.08 -2.91
N ASP A 87 -1.42 -8.73 -3.22
CA ASP A 87 -1.54 -10.19 -3.15
C ASP A 87 -0.98 -10.88 -4.39
N ARG A 88 -0.95 -10.19 -5.53
CA ARG A 88 -0.48 -10.71 -6.83
C ARG A 88 0.77 -9.96 -7.28
N GLY A 89 1.66 -10.67 -7.97
CA GLY A 89 2.86 -10.07 -8.56
C GLY A 89 2.58 -9.32 -9.87
N LEU A 90 3.64 -9.14 -10.64
CA LEU A 90 3.65 -8.49 -11.96
C LEU A 90 3.25 -7.00 -11.92
N CYS A 91 3.59 -6.33 -10.82
CA CYS A 91 3.37 -4.89 -10.59
C CYS A 91 4.71 -4.11 -10.50
N GLY A 92 5.71 -4.52 -11.27
CA GLY A 92 7.02 -3.86 -11.30
C GLY A 92 7.67 -3.76 -9.91
N GLY A 93 8.21 -2.59 -9.60
CA GLY A 93 8.87 -2.30 -8.32
C GLY A 93 7.93 -1.98 -7.14
N PHE A 94 6.62 -2.02 -7.33
CA PHE A 94 5.62 -1.60 -6.35
C PHE A 94 5.85 -2.20 -4.94
N ASN A 95 5.93 -3.54 -4.85
CA ASN A 95 6.14 -4.21 -3.57
C ASN A 95 7.55 -4.00 -3.01
N SER A 96 8.55 -4.05 -3.87
CA SER A 96 9.95 -3.92 -3.46
C SER A 96 10.25 -2.53 -2.91
N ASN A 97 9.69 -1.48 -3.48
CA ASN A 97 9.91 -0.11 -3.04
C ASN A 97 9.34 0.16 -1.65
N ILE A 98 8.11 -0.29 -1.38
CA ILE A 98 7.50 -0.09 -0.06
C ILE A 98 8.22 -0.92 1.01
N ILE A 99 8.63 -2.14 0.68
CA ILE A 99 9.37 -3.01 1.61
C ILE A 99 10.77 -2.44 1.88
N LYS A 100 11.43 -1.84 0.88
CA LYS A 100 12.71 -1.17 1.07
C LYS A 100 12.56 -0.02 2.07
N LYS A 101 11.53 0.82 1.92
CA LYS A 101 11.24 1.91 2.87
C LYS A 101 10.95 1.38 4.27
N ALA A 102 10.11 0.35 4.38
CA ALA A 102 9.78 -0.27 5.66
C ALA A 102 11.03 -0.87 6.35
N LYS A 103 11.90 -1.55 5.60
CA LYS A 103 13.15 -2.10 6.14
C LYS A 103 14.09 -1.02 6.69
N SER A 104 14.24 0.10 5.98
CA SER A 104 15.04 1.24 6.45
C SER A 104 14.50 1.77 7.79
N PHE A 105 13.17 1.84 7.95
CA PHE A 105 12.54 2.22 9.20
C PHE A 105 12.74 1.16 10.31
N PHE A 106 12.67 -0.14 9.98
CA PHE A 106 12.92 -1.22 10.93
C PHE A 106 14.35 -1.18 11.47
N GLU A 107 15.32 -0.93 10.60
CA GLU A 107 16.72 -0.79 11.00
C GLU A 107 16.91 0.40 11.96
N LYS A 108 16.25 1.53 11.70
CA LYS A 108 16.25 2.70 12.58
C LYS A 108 15.72 2.35 13.96
N ILE A 109 14.51 1.77 14.05
CA ILE A 109 13.88 1.37 15.31
C ILE A 109 14.74 0.36 16.07
N THR A 110 15.32 -0.62 15.37
CA THR A 110 16.16 -1.65 16.00
C THR A 110 17.47 -1.05 16.55
N LYS A 111 18.07 -0.08 15.85
CA LYS A 111 19.25 0.66 16.32
C LYS A 111 18.95 1.51 17.55
N GLU A 112 17.74 2.03 17.68
CA GLU A 112 17.25 2.75 18.85
C GLU A 112 16.91 1.83 20.04
N GLY A 113 17.11 0.51 19.90
CA GLY A 113 16.82 -0.49 20.95
C GLY A 113 15.32 -0.74 21.16
N LYS A 114 14.47 -0.31 20.26
CA LYS A 114 13.01 -0.49 20.34
C LYS A 114 12.58 -1.84 19.77
N THR A 115 11.47 -2.36 20.26
CA THR A 115 10.89 -3.62 19.80
C THR A 115 10.02 -3.41 18.57
N LEU A 116 10.19 -4.25 17.55
CA LEU A 116 9.44 -4.21 16.30
C LEU A 116 8.43 -5.34 16.24
N LYS A 117 7.15 -5.02 15.97
CA LYS A 117 6.10 -5.96 15.58
C LYS A 117 5.59 -5.59 14.17
N ILE A 118 5.22 -6.58 13.36
CA ILE A 118 4.85 -6.38 11.95
C ILE A 118 3.52 -7.07 11.67
N ILE A 119 2.62 -6.35 11.00
CA ILE A 119 1.42 -6.90 10.34
C ILE A 119 1.60 -6.71 8.84
N THR A 120 1.45 -7.79 8.08
CA THR A 120 1.51 -7.73 6.61
C THR A 120 0.10 -7.81 6.03
N VAL A 121 -0.30 -6.81 5.27
CA VAL A 121 -1.52 -6.79 4.48
C VAL A 121 -1.13 -6.97 3.01
N GLY A 122 -1.45 -8.12 2.46
CA GLY A 122 -1.01 -8.59 1.15
C GLY A 122 0.07 -9.67 1.24
N SER A 123 -0.12 -10.71 0.45
CA SER A 123 0.74 -11.92 0.47
C SER A 123 2.19 -11.62 0.08
N LYS A 124 2.41 -10.65 -0.82
CA LYS A 124 3.77 -10.35 -1.33
C LYS A 124 4.66 -9.67 -0.30
N GLY A 125 4.08 -8.92 0.64
CA GLY A 125 4.81 -8.37 1.79
C GLY A 125 5.34 -9.47 2.70
N TYR A 126 4.47 -10.38 3.09
CA TYR A 126 4.86 -11.54 3.88
C TYR A 126 5.97 -12.35 3.20
N ASP A 127 5.81 -12.70 1.91
CA ASP A 127 6.79 -13.51 1.17
C ASP A 127 8.20 -12.89 1.18
N GLN A 128 8.31 -11.57 1.11
CA GLN A 128 9.60 -10.87 1.10
C GLN A 128 10.19 -10.60 2.48
N LEU A 129 9.33 -10.51 3.51
CA LEU A 129 9.77 -10.21 4.87
C LEU A 129 10.02 -11.46 5.73
N LYS A 130 9.33 -12.56 5.47
CA LYS A 130 9.41 -13.79 6.27
C LYS A 130 10.82 -14.35 6.45
N ARG A 131 11.73 -14.09 5.51
CA ARG A 131 13.11 -14.61 5.59
C ARG A 131 13.92 -13.96 6.73
N LEU A 132 13.71 -12.66 6.98
CA LEU A 132 14.50 -11.87 7.92
C LEU A 132 13.74 -11.48 9.19
N TYR A 133 12.42 -11.45 9.13
CA TYR A 133 11.56 -10.90 10.18
C TYR A 133 10.43 -11.84 10.59
N LYS A 134 10.58 -13.17 10.38
CA LYS A 134 9.53 -14.16 10.66
C LYS A 134 9.00 -14.04 12.10
N ASP A 135 9.92 -13.92 13.06
CA ASP A 135 9.59 -13.89 14.49
C ASP A 135 8.97 -12.55 14.94
N LYS A 136 9.03 -11.53 14.08
CA LYS A 136 8.46 -10.20 14.33
C LYS A 136 7.11 -10.00 13.64
N ILE A 137 6.74 -10.89 12.72
CA ILE A 137 5.45 -10.85 12.03
C ILE A 137 4.42 -11.53 12.91
N ILE A 138 3.50 -10.74 13.46
CA ILE A 138 2.42 -11.22 14.32
C ILE A 138 1.20 -11.69 13.52
N GLU A 139 0.92 -11.07 12.37
CA GLU A 139 -0.26 -11.41 11.58
C GLU A 139 -0.02 -11.21 10.08
N LYS A 140 -0.68 -12.06 9.28
CA LYS A 140 -0.70 -11.99 7.82
C LYS A 140 -2.14 -11.92 7.34
N ILE A 141 -2.52 -10.78 6.79
CA ILE A 141 -3.84 -10.53 6.24
C ILE A 141 -3.77 -10.55 4.71
N SER A 142 -4.71 -11.21 4.05
CA SER A 142 -4.84 -11.24 2.60
C SER A 142 -6.29 -11.02 2.19
N PHE A 143 -6.49 -10.09 1.26
CA PHE A 143 -7.81 -9.79 0.68
C PHE A 143 -7.93 -10.32 -0.75
N LYS A 144 -7.26 -11.44 -1.04
CA LYS A 144 -7.20 -12.04 -2.38
C LYS A 144 -8.58 -12.41 -2.93
N GLU A 145 -9.54 -12.70 -2.05
CA GLU A 145 -10.91 -13.08 -2.40
C GLU A 145 -11.80 -11.85 -2.61
N SER A 146 -11.49 -10.72 -2.00
CA SER A 146 -12.20 -9.47 -2.20
C SER A 146 -11.97 -8.92 -3.61
N LYS A 147 -13.05 -8.69 -4.36
CA LYS A 147 -12.97 -8.13 -5.71
C LYS A 147 -12.55 -6.66 -5.72
N ASN A 148 -12.93 -5.92 -4.70
CA ASN A 148 -12.68 -4.50 -4.51
C ASN A 148 -12.24 -4.24 -3.07
N THR A 149 -11.50 -3.16 -2.86
CA THR A 149 -11.16 -2.66 -1.53
C THR A 149 -12.41 -2.05 -0.88
N ASN A 150 -12.87 -2.63 0.22
CA ASN A 150 -14.07 -2.23 0.94
C ASN A 150 -13.70 -1.63 2.29
N TYR A 151 -14.55 -0.72 2.81
CA TYR A 151 -14.39 -0.16 4.15
C TYR A 151 -14.38 -1.24 5.24
N PHE A 152 -15.21 -2.26 5.10
CA PHE A 152 -15.27 -3.40 6.03
C PHE A 152 -13.94 -4.15 6.19
N ASP A 153 -13.16 -4.27 5.10
CA ASP A 153 -11.83 -4.87 5.16
C ASP A 153 -10.86 -3.99 5.97
N ALA A 154 -10.95 -2.67 5.81
CA ALA A 154 -10.16 -1.72 6.58
C ALA A 154 -10.58 -1.67 8.06
N GLU A 155 -11.87 -1.76 8.33
CA GLU A 155 -12.43 -1.81 9.68
C GLU A 155 -11.98 -3.06 10.45
N LYS A 156 -11.92 -4.22 9.81
CA LYS A 156 -11.34 -5.43 10.41
C LYS A 156 -9.89 -5.24 10.86
N VAL A 157 -9.09 -4.61 9.99
CA VAL A 157 -7.68 -4.31 10.33
C VAL A 157 -7.64 -3.27 11.45
N GLY A 158 -8.47 -2.23 11.38
CA GLY A 158 -8.58 -1.19 12.40
C GLY A 158 -8.94 -1.75 13.79
N ASN A 159 -9.97 -2.57 13.85
CA ASN A 159 -10.41 -3.20 15.11
C ASN A 159 -9.33 -4.10 15.71
N MET A 160 -8.65 -4.90 14.89
CA MET A 160 -7.51 -5.71 15.33
C MET A 160 -6.40 -4.85 15.95
N ILE A 161 -6.05 -3.72 15.33
CA ILE A 161 -5.03 -2.81 15.83
C ILE A 161 -5.46 -2.18 17.15
N ILE A 162 -6.71 -1.76 17.25
CA ILE A 162 -7.27 -1.18 18.48
C ILE A 162 -7.27 -2.21 19.62
N GLU A 163 -7.64 -3.46 19.36
CA GLU A 163 -7.58 -4.54 20.36
C GLU A 163 -6.15 -4.79 20.86
N LEU A 164 -5.17 -4.82 19.95
CA LEU A 164 -3.76 -4.97 20.32
C LEU A 164 -3.27 -3.77 21.15
N PHE A 165 -3.71 -2.56 20.82
CA PHE A 165 -3.36 -1.35 21.57
C PHE A 165 -3.97 -1.36 22.98
N LEU A 166 -5.23 -1.73 23.13
CA LEU A 166 -5.90 -1.84 24.43
C LEU A 166 -5.26 -2.91 25.32
N LYS A 167 -4.67 -3.95 24.73
CA LYS A 167 -3.89 -4.96 25.43
C LYS A 167 -2.45 -4.51 25.77
N ASN A 168 -2.10 -3.26 25.46
CA ASN A 168 -0.75 -2.69 25.63
C ASN A 168 0.35 -3.49 24.89
N GLU A 169 0.03 -4.10 23.74
CA GLU A 169 0.98 -4.88 22.97
C GLU A 169 1.93 -4.03 22.13
N PHE A 170 1.63 -2.78 21.92
CA PHE A 170 2.49 -1.80 21.25
C PHE A 170 2.16 -0.37 21.71
N ASP A 171 3.09 0.55 21.49
CA ASP A 171 2.97 1.97 21.85
C ASP A 171 2.70 2.85 20.63
N VAL A 172 3.38 2.55 19.52
CA VAL A 172 3.31 3.35 18.29
C VAL A 172 2.92 2.47 17.12
N CYS A 173 1.96 2.93 16.31
CA CYS A 173 1.53 2.25 15.09
C CYS A 173 1.84 3.10 13.86
N THR A 174 2.58 2.52 12.90
CA THR A 174 2.94 3.17 11.63
C THR A 174 2.49 2.30 10.45
N ILE A 175 1.78 2.90 9.50
CA ILE A 175 1.35 2.26 8.27
C ILE A 175 2.26 2.64 7.09
N PHE A 176 2.62 1.64 6.29
CA PHE A 176 3.42 1.80 5.07
C PHE A 176 2.54 1.46 3.87
N TYR A 177 2.40 2.39 2.94
CA TYR A 177 1.62 2.23 1.71
C TYR A 177 2.20 3.06 0.58
N ASN A 178 1.75 2.81 -0.65
CA ASN A 178 2.16 3.62 -1.80
C ASN A 178 1.06 4.65 -2.12
N LYS A 179 1.39 5.94 -2.00
CA LYS A 179 0.51 7.04 -2.42
C LYS A 179 0.51 7.13 -3.94
N PHE A 180 -0.66 7.17 -4.53
CA PHE A 180 -0.82 7.34 -5.96
C PHE A 180 -0.64 8.80 -6.37
N LYS A 181 0.39 9.10 -7.16
CA LYS A 181 0.59 10.42 -7.76
C LYS A 181 0.13 10.41 -9.23
N ASN A 182 0.61 9.46 -10.00
CA ASN A 182 0.23 9.20 -11.39
C ASN A 182 0.60 7.76 -11.77
N VAL A 183 0.28 7.34 -13.00
CA VAL A 183 0.54 5.98 -13.50
C VAL A 183 2.03 5.58 -13.43
N ILE A 184 2.93 6.54 -13.61
CA ILE A 184 4.38 6.29 -13.63
C ILE A 184 4.97 6.37 -12.22
N THR A 185 4.45 7.27 -11.39
CA THR A 185 5.05 7.60 -10.09
C THR A 185 4.12 7.20 -8.94
N GLN A 186 4.55 6.23 -8.16
CA GLN A 186 3.97 5.84 -6.89
C GLN A 186 5.00 6.15 -5.79
N ILE A 187 4.56 6.81 -4.73
CA ILE A 187 5.45 7.30 -3.67
C ILE A 187 5.23 6.45 -2.42
N PRO A 188 6.23 5.66 -1.99
CA PRO A 188 6.16 4.96 -0.71
C PRO A 188 6.02 5.96 0.43
N GLN A 189 4.96 5.83 1.21
CA GLN A 189 4.67 6.65 2.38
C GLN A 189 4.82 5.85 3.66
N GLU A 190 5.22 6.54 4.71
CA GLU A 190 5.08 6.10 6.09
C GLU A 190 4.18 7.11 6.80
N GLN A 191 3.20 6.61 7.52
CA GLN A 191 2.24 7.43 8.23
C GLN A 191 2.02 6.83 9.61
N GLN A 192 2.26 7.60 10.65
CA GLN A 192 1.91 7.19 12.00
C GLN A 192 0.40 7.32 12.17
N ILE A 193 -0.23 6.29 12.76
CA ILE A 193 -1.68 6.24 13.01
C ILE A 193 -1.98 6.35 14.50
N ILE A 194 -1.14 5.76 15.34
CA ILE A 194 -1.26 5.79 16.80
C ILE A 194 0.12 6.10 17.39
N PRO A 195 0.23 7.06 18.33
CA PRO A 195 -0.74 8.11 18.60
C PRO A 195 -0.91 9.03 17.39
N LEU A 196 -2.06 9.69 17.32
CA LEU A 196 -2.31 10.69 16.28
C LEU A 196 -1.32 11.84 16.44
N LYS A 197 -0.44 12.02 15.45
CA LYS A 197 0.40 13.23 15.41
C LYS A 197 -0.50 14.40 15.03
N SER A 198 -0.52 15.44 15.87
CA SER A 198 -0.93 16.76 15.41
C SER A 198 0.06 17.16 14.31
N SER A 199 -0.39 17.17 13.05
CA SER A 199 0.33 17.88 12.00
C SER A 199 0.47 19.33 12.46
N GLU A 200 1.65 19.93 12.24
CA GLU A 200 1.86 21.35 12.53
C GLU A 200 0.66 22.14 11.97
N PRO A 201 0.15 23.12 12.73
CA PRO A 201 -1.01 23.89 12.31
C PRO A 201 -0.68 24.55 10.97
N ASP A 202 -1.33 24.10 9.89
CA ASP A 202 -1.43 24.93 8.71
C ASP A 202 -2.02 26.25 9.18
N ASN A 203 -1.29 27.34 8.99
CA ASN A 203 -1.65 28.72 9.37
C ASN A 203 -2.94 29.25 8.71
N SER A 204 -3.80 28.37 8.27
CA SER A 204 -5.16 28.62 7.76
C SER A 204 -6.22 28.06 8.73
N SER A 205 -6.01 28.24 10.03
CA SER A 205 -7.07 28.06 11.03
C SER A 205 -8.10 29.16 10.85
N SER A 206 -9.04 28.96 9.93
CA SER A 206 -10.33 29.61 10.07
C SER A 206 -10.95 29.04 11.34
N GLU A 207 -11.06 29.90 12.34
CA GLU A 207 -11.83 29.68 13.57
C GLU A 207 -13.27 29.30 13.20
N SER A 208 -13.51 28.05 12.86
CA SER A 208 -14.86 27.51 12.87
C SER A 208 -15.11 27.05 14.28
N ASN A 209 -15.70 27.93 15.10
CA ASN A 209 -16.28 27.57 16.39
C ASN A 209 -17.39 26.58 16.13
N TYR A 210 -17.06 25.28 16.20
CA TYR A 210 -18.08 24.24 16.24
C TYR A 210 -18.59 24.15 17.69
N GLU A 211 -19.90 24.25 17.88
CA GLU A 211 -20.54 23.83 19.12
C GLU A 211 -20.69 22.30 19.06
N PHE A 212 -20.14 21.61 20.04
CA PHE A 212 -20.16 20.15 20.11
C PHE A 212 -21.23 19.69 21.13
N GLU A 213 -22.09 18.79 20.71
CA GLU A 213 -23.09 18.10 21.53
C GLU A 213 -23.01 16.58 21.21
N PRO A 214 -22.83 15.66 22.15
CA PRO A 214 -22.54 15.79 23.59
C PRO A 214 -21.08 16.23 23.93
N GLU A 215 -20.60 15.97 25.14
CA GLU A 215 -19.26 16.38 25.60
C GLU A 215 -18.12 15.90 24.68
N GLU A 216 -17.08 16.72 24.50
CA GLU A 216 -15.98 16.51 23.56
C GLU A 216 -15.29 15.15 23.75
N ASP A 217 -15.15 14.66 24.98
CA ASP A 217 -14.53 13.37 25.31
C ASP A 217 -15.34 12.18 24.82
N GLU A 218 -16.66 12.24 24.88
CA GLU A 218 -17.55 11.19 24.39
C GLU A 218 -17.52 11.13 22.86
N ILE A 219 -17.48 12.29 22.21
CA ILE A 219 -17.33 12.39 20.75
C ILE A 219 -16.00 11.79 20.30
N LEU A 220 -14.90 12.13 20.98
CA LEU A 220 -13.56 11.61 20.64
C LEU A 220 -13.45 10.11 20.84
N SER A 221 -13.98 9.57 21.93
CA SER A 221 -13.96 8.12 22.17
C SER A 221 -14.66 7.32 21.08
N ASN A 222 -15.69 7.88 20.45
CA ASN A 222 -16.41 7.28 19.33
C ASN A 222 -15.78 7.54 17.96
N LEU A 223 -15.15 8.71 17.78
CA LEU A 223 -14.56 9.09 16.48
C LEU A 223 -13.15 8.51 16.27
N LEU A 224 -12.34 8.37 17.32
CA LEU A 224 -10.96 7.90 17.17
C LEU A 224 -10.86 6.49 16.55
N PRO A 225 -11.63 5.48 16.97
CA PRO A 225 -11.65 4.17 16.32
C PRO A 225 -12.06 4.24 14.85
N LYS A 226 -13.08 5.04 14.55
CA LYS A 226 -13.56 5.25 13.17
C LYS A 226 -12.51 5.96 12.32
N ASN A 227 -11.78 6.91 12.90
CA ASN A 227 -10.69 7.60 12.19
C ASN A 227 -9.54 6.65 11.84
N ILE A 228 -9.13 5.77 12.76
CA ILE A 228 -8.10 4.76 12.48
C ILE A 228 -8.53 3.89 11.28
N SER A 229 -9.76 3.37 11.30
CA SER A 229 -10.30 2.58 10.19
C SER A 229 -10.37 3.38 8.88
N THR A 230 -10.71 4.66 8.95
CA THR A 230 -10.78 5.57 7.80
C THR A 230 -9.39 5.85 7.23
N GLN A 231 -8.38 6.06 8.06
CA GLN A 231 -6.99 6.26 7.61
C GLN A 231 -6.44 4.99 6.95
N ILE A 232 -6.72 3.82 7.52
CA ILE A 232 -6.37 2.53 6.91
C ILE A 232 -7.08 2.36 5.57
N PHE A 233 -8.37 2.68 5.49
CA PHE A 233 -9.14 2.60 4.25
C PHE A 233 -8.57 3.51 3.17
N LYS A 234 -8.26 4.77 3.52
CA LYS A 234 -7.57 5.71 2.61
C LYS A 234 -6.24 5.12 2.11
N ALA A 235 -5.42 4.60 3.02
CA ALA A 235 -4.16 3.97 2.65
C ALA A 235 -4.34 2.77 1.73
N MET A 236 -5.37 1.93 1.96
CA MET A 236 -5.70 0.78 1.10
C MET A 236 -6.18 1.21 -0.28
N LEU A 237 -6.97 2.28 -0.39
CA LEU A 237 -7.43 2.83 -1.68
C LEU A 237 -6.26 3.40 -2.49
N GLU A 238 -5.42 4.22 -1.87
CA GLU A 238 -4.21 4.78 -2.49
C GLU A 238 -3.25 3.65 -2.95
N ASN A 239 -3.06 2.64 -2.11
CA ASN A 239 -2.23 1.49 -2.41
C ASN A 239 -2.79 0.65 -3.57
N SER A 240 -4.11 0.48 -3.63
CA SER A 240 -4.80 -0.23 -4.73
C SER A 240 -4.63 0.51 -6.06
N ALA A 241 -4.84 1.83 -6.08
CA ALA A 241 -4.61 2.64 -7.27
C ALA A 241 -3.15 2.59 -7.73
N SER A 242 -2.20 2.71 -6.79
CA SER A 242 -0.77 2.59 -7.02
C SER A 242 -0.37 1.23 -7.58
N GLU A 243 -0.93 0.14 -7.06
CA GLU A 243 -0.72 -1.22 -7.54
C GLU A 243 -1.16 -1.39 -9.00
N GLN A 244 -2.36 -0.92 -9.35
CA GLN A 244 -2.88 -1.04 -10.71
C GLN A 244 -2.12 -0.14 -11.70
N GLY A 245 -1.72 1.07 -11.28
CA GLY A 245 -0.87 1.95 -12.09
C GLY A 245 0.48 1.32 -12.39
N SER A 246 1.16 0.80 -11.37
CA SER A 246 2.44 0.11 -11.52
C SER A 246 2.32 -1.16 -12.37
N ARG A 247 1.23 -1.93 -12.19
CA ARG A 247 0.97 -3.13 -13.01
C ARG A 247 0.74 -2.76 -14.48
N MET A 248 -0.04 -1.71 -14.75
CA MET A 248 -0.28 -1.22 -16.10
C MET A 248 1.03 -0.85 -16.80
N SER A 249 1.89 -0.08 -16.13
CA SER A 249 3.21 0.33 -16.64
C SER A 249 4.13 -0.87 -16.86
N ALA A 250 4.19 -1.81 -15.92
CA ALA A 250 5.00 -3.02 -16.03
C ALA A 250 4.56 -3.91 -17.19
N MET A 251 3.25 -4.06 -17.41
CA MET A 251 2.70 -4.85 -18.52
C MET A 251 2.88 -4.17 -19.86
N ASP A 252 2.87 -2.84 -19.91
CA ASP A 252 3.19 -2.06 -21.11
C ASP A 252 4.64 -2.29 -21.55
N ASN A 253 5.57 -2.16 -20.61
CA ASN A 253 6.98 -2.44 -20.84
C ASN A 253 7.20 -3.90 -21.29
N ALA A 254 6.55 -4.86 -20.62
CA ALA A 254 6.65 -6.26 -21.01
C ALA A 254 6.10 -6.53 -22.42
N THR A 255 5.00 -5.87 -22.80
CA THR A 255 4.41 -5.99 -24.14
C THR A 255 5.33 -5.44 -25.22
N ARG A 256 5.96 -4.29 -24.97
CA ARG A 256 6.93 -3.68 -25.89
C ARG A 256 8.18 -4.55 -26.03
N ASN A 257 8.77 -4.98 -24.91
CA ASN A 257 9.94 -5.86 -24.92
C ASN A 257 9.66 -7.18 -25.63
N ALA A 258 8.46 -7.74 -25.48
CA ALA A 258 8.05 -8.95 -26.20
C ALA A 258 7.95 -8.68 -27.72
N GLY A 259 7.46 -7.50 -28.13
CA GLY A 259 7.45 -7.10 -29.55
C GLY A 259 8.87 -7.06 -30.14
N GLU A 260 9.77 -6.33 -29.49
CA GLU A 260 11.17 -6.23 -29.90
C GLU A 260 11.87 -7.61 -29.99
N MET A 261 11.52 -8.52 -29.07
CA MET A 261 12.06 -9.88 -29.09
C MET A 261 11.50 -10.69 -30.26
N VAL A 262 10.23 -10.52 -30.62
CA VAL A 262 9.65 -11.16 -31.83
C VAL A 262 10.36 -10.69 -33.07
N ASP A 263 10.64 -9.38 -33.21
CA ASP A 263 11.33 -8.83 -34.37
C ASP A 263 12.75 -9.38 -34.48
N LYS A 264 13.50 -9.41 -33.39
CA LYS A 264 14.84 -10.00 -33.34
C LYS A 264 14.86 -11.47 -33.72
N LEU A 265 13.96 -12.26 -33.14
CA LEU A 265 13.85 -13.68 -33.44
C LEU A 265 13.43 -13.93 -34.90
N THR A 266 12.61 -13.06 -35.47
CA THR A 266 12.17 -13.16 -36.88
C THR A 266 13.33 -12.90 -37.82
N ILE A 267 14.19 -11.90 -37.55
CA ILE A 267 15.40 -11.62 -38.31
C ILE A 267 16.37 -12.80 -38.23
N GLU A 268 16.56 -13.37 -37.03
CA GLU A 268 17.43 -14.55 -36.83
C GLU A 268 16.91 -15.77 -37.58
N TYR A 269 15.58 -16.01 -37.54
CA TYR A 269 14.92 -17.07 -38.28
C TYR A 269 15.13 -16.92 -39.80
N ASN A 270 14.89 -15.71 -40.35
CA ASN A 270 15.06 -15.45 -41.77
C ASN A 270 16.53 -15.63 -42.21
N ARG A 271 17.49 -15.17 -41.38
CA ARG A 271 18.92 -15.39 -41.65
C ARG A 271 19.30 -16.87 -41.67
N SER A 272 18.77 -17.64 -40.70
CA SER A 272 19.00 -19.08 -40.64
C SER A 272 18.37 -19.80 -41.84
N CYS A 273 17.19 -19.40 -42.30
CA CYS A 273 16.58 -19.95 -43.51
C CYS A 273 17.47 -19.71 -44.73
N LEU A 274 18.01 -18.51 -44.90
CA LEU A 274 18.91 -18.20 -46.05
C LEU A 274 20.19 -19.04 -46.05
N LEU A 275 20.76 -19.31 -44.86
CA LEU A 275 21.93 -20.19 -44.76
C LEU A 275 21.65 -21.64 -45.18
N TYR A 276 20.42 -22.17 -44.89
CA TYR A 276 20.03 -23.51 -45.31
C TYR A 276 19.62 -23.62 -46.79
N THR A 277 19.43 -22.50 -47.50
CA THR A 277 19.09 -22.47 -48.93
C THR A 277 20.27 -22.11 -49.81
N SER A 278 21.42 -21.81 -49.22
CA SER A 278 22.67 -21.46 -49.97
C SER A 278 23.65 -22.60 -50.09
N ASP A 279 23.36 -23.79 -49.53
CA ASP A 279 24.02 -25.07 -49.76
C ASP A 279 23.22 -25.92 -50.76
#